data_679cf6592ddba063871656be8a9b3c61
#
_entry.id   679cf6592ddba063871656be8a9b3c61
#
_cell.length_a   1.000
_cell.length_b   1.000
_cell.length_c   1.000
_cell.angle_alpha   90.00
_cell.angle_beta   90.00
_cell.angle_gamma   90.00
#
_symmetry.space_group_name_H-M   'P 1'
#
loop_
_entity.id
_entity.type
_entity.pdbx_description
1 polymer ?
#
loop_
_entity_poly.entity_id
_entity_poly.type
_entity_poly.pdbx_seq_one_letter_code
_entity_poly.pdbx_strand_id
1 'polypeptide(L)'
;VAPLRVEDLHPPAPVEQVAPIAPPPDEIRVGQFEVPSPPWLPGEVRDAINNTAAGAEAQVATALDSIGIPPGRSDRVGGATLAGAGIGGAIGATITAAPAAAAGAVVGGLVGGTIGGVAGAAVGTVVTVPVIGTITSGVAGTAVGAAAGAAAGAAIAGAPAALAGAVIGGTVGAGFGAAVGVDQR
;
A
#
# COMPACT_ATOMS: atom_id res chain seq x y z
N VAL A 1 -19.73 -12.31 24.57
CA VAL A 1 -18.95 -13.26 23.79
C VAL A 1 -18.47 -14.37 24.70
N ALA A 2 -18.60 -15.64 24.28
CA ALA A 2 -18.16 -16.77 25.09
C ALA A 2 -16.65 -16.71 25.36
N PRO A 3 -16.19 -17.03 26.59
CA PRO A 3 -14.76 -17.06 26.90
C PRO A 3 -14.07 -18.14 26.05
N LEU A 4 -12.87 -17.83 25.58
CA LEU A 4 -12.03 -18.82 24.90
C LEU A 4 -11.56 -19.86 25.92
N ARG A 5 -11.84 -21.15 25.64
CA ARG A 5 -11.31 -22.27 26.43
C ARG A 5 -10.34 -23.05 25.56
N VAL A 6 -9.16 -23.30 26.09
CA VAL A 6 -8.13 -24.08 25.37
C VAL A 6 -8.62 -25.49 25.04
N GLU A 7 -9.54 -26.00 25.86
CA GLU A 7 -10.17 -27.33 25.71
C GLU A 7 -11.09 -27.42 24.48
N ASP A 8 -11.62 -26.29 23.99
CA ASP A 8 -12.48 -26.23 22.81
C ASP A 8 -11.67 -26.17 21.50
N LEU A 9 -10.36 -25.96 21.56
CA LEU A 9 -9.50 -25.92 20.39
C LEU A 9 -9.25 -27.34 19.84
N HIS A 10 -9.41 -27.48 18.53
CA HIS A 10 -9.20 -28.74 17.82
C HIS A 10 -8.49 -28.51 16.47
N PRO A 11 -7.94 -29.55 15.83
CA PRO A 11 -7.44 -29.46 14.45
C PRO A 11 -8.50 -28.91 13.51
N PRO A 12 -8.10 -28.22 12.42
CA PRO A 12 -9.03 -27.62 11.48
C PRO A 12 -10.12 -28.61 11.02
N ALA A 13 -11.37 -28.24 11.20
CA ALA A 13 -12.54 -29.01 10.78
C ALA A 13 -13.33 -28.20 9.74
N PRO A 14 -14.05 -28.86 8.82
CA PRO A 14 -14.93 -28.16 7.88
C PRO A 14 -16.01 -27.36 8.63
N VAL A 15 -16.07 -26.05 8.37
CA VAL A 15 -17.09 -25.14 8.91
C VAL A 15 -17.75 -24.37 7.76
N GLU A 16 -18.92 -23.81 8.02
CA GLU A 16 -19.55 -22.90 7.06
C GLU A 16 -18.72 -21.63 6.91
N GLN A 17 -18.60 -21.15 5.68
CA GLN A 17 -17.83 -19.93 5.41
C GLN A 17 -18.54 -18.71 6.00
N VAL A 18 -17.79 -17.90 6.71
CA VAL A 18 -18.29 -16.63 7.24
C VAL A 18 -18.60 -15.68 6.07
N ALA A 19 -19.77 -15.07 6.07
CA ALA A 19 -20.16 -14.12 5.04
C ALA A 19 -19.35 -12.82 5.18
N PRO A 20 -18.85 -12.24 4.08
CA PRO A 20 -18.20 -10.94 4.11
C PRO A 20 -19.13 -9.84 4.63
N ILE A 21 -18.64 -8.98 5.50
CA ILE A 21 -19.40 -7.85 6.03
C ILE A 21 -19.44 -6.75 5.00
N ALA A 22 -20.65 -6.35 4.57
CA ALA A 22 -20.83 -5.25 3.63
C ALA A 22 -20.31 -3.92 4.22
N PRO A 23 -19.51 -3.16 3.47
CA PRO A 23 -19.02 -1.86 3.93
C PRO A 23 -20.15 -0.82 3.98
N PRO A 24 -20.05 0.21 4.85
CA PRO A 24 -20.96 1.36 4.80
C PRO A 24 -20.86 2.11 3.46
N PRO A 25 -21.93 2.80 3.02
CA PRO A 25 -21.89 3.63 1.82
C PRO A 25 -20.84 4.74 1.94
N ASP A 26 -20.12 4.98 0.84
CA ASP A 26 -19.12 6.06 0.72
C ASP A 26 -17.97 6.03 1.73
N GLU A 27 -17.69 4.89 2.33
CA GLU A 27 -16.59 4.67 3.26
C GLU A 27 -15.64 3.57 2.76
N ILE A 28 -14.39 3.65 3.21
CA ILE A 28 -13.39 2.58 3.10
C ILE A 28 -13.35 1.88 4.44
N ARG A 29 -13.63 0.58 4.43
CA ARG A 29 -13.59 -0.28 5.62
C ARG A 29 -12.54 -1.37 5.47
N VAL A 30 -11.65 -1.46 6.45
CA VAL A 30 -10.67 -2.55 6.56
C VAL A 30 -10.72 -3.12 7.98
N GLY A 31 -11.40 -4.22 8.16
CA GLY A 31 -11.68 -4.78 9.47
C GLY A 31 -12.53 -3.82 10.31
N GLN A 32 -12.01 -3.40 11.46
CA GLN A 32 -12.67 -2.44 12.36
C GLN A 32 -12.33 -0.96 12.05
N PHE A 33 -11.48 -0.74 11.05
CA PHE A 33 -11.08 0.61 10.65
C PHE A 33 -11.98 1.12 9.53
N GLU A 34 -12.62 2.26 9.76
CA GLU A 34 -13.52 2.92 8.83
C GLU A 34 -13.10 4.38 8.64
N VAL A 35 -13.04 4.81 7.38
CA VAL A 35 -12.74 6.20 7.01
C VAL A 35 -13.63 6.63 5.86
N PRO A 36 -14.06 7.89 5.81
CA PRO A 36 -14.76 8.44 4.66
C PRO A 36 -13.93 8.30 3.38
N SER A 37 -14.56 7.89 2.30
CA SER A 37 -13.90 7.81 1.00
C SER A 37 -13.50 9.20 0.51
N PRO A 38 -12.22 9.42 0.15
CA PRO A 38 -11.81 10.69 -0.40
C PRO A 38 -12.57 11.00 -1.70
N PRO A 39 -12.98 12.27 -1.95
CA PRO A 39 -13.79 12.62 -3.12
C PRO A 39 -13.08 12.41 -4.47
N TRP A 40 -11.76 12.29 -4.47
CA TRP A 40 -10.97 11.98 -5.67
C TRP A 40 -10.86 10.49 -5.96
N LEU A 41 -11.30 9.60 -5.05
CA LEU A 41 -11.20 8.15 -5.23
C LEU A 41 -12.40 7.64 -6.04
N PRO A 42 -12.19 7.00 -7.21
CA PRO A 42 -13.28 6.39 -7.96
C PRO A 42 -14.01 5.33 -7.14
N GLY A 43 -15.34 5.30 -7.24
CA GLY A 43 -16.17 4.34 -6.51
C GLY A 43 -15.78 2.89 -6.76
N GLU A 44 -15.44 2.54 -7.99
CA GLU A 44 -14.97 1.19 -8.36
C GLU A 44 -13.72 0.77 -7.59
N VAL A 45 -12.78 1.70 -7.38
CA VAL A 45 -11.54 1.43 -6.62
C VAL A 45 -11.86 1.27 -5.14
N ARG A 46 -12.71 2.15 -4.60
CA ARG A 46 -13.22 2.02 -3.22
C ARG A 46 -13.88 0.66 -2.99
N ASP A 47 -14.77 0.27 -3.89
CA ASP A 47 -15.53 -0.97 -3.79
C ASP A 47 -14.60 -2.20 -3.92
N ALA A 48 -13.59 -2.13 -4.78
CA ALA A 48 -12.55 -3.17 -4.88
C ALA A 48 -11.74 -3.32 -3.58
N ILE A 49 -11.36 -2.21 -2.95
CA ILE A 49 -10.67 -2.22 -1.65
C ILE A 49 -11.57 -2.86 -0.59
N ASN A 50 -12.81 -2.41 -0.49
CA ASN A 50 -13.76 -2.89 0.50
C ASN A 50 -14.07 -4.38 0.33
N ASN A 51 -14.32 -4.84 -0.89
CA ASN A 51 -14.60 -6.24 -1.18
C ASN A 51 -13.40 -7.15 -0.86
N THR A 52 -12.19 -6.69 -1.18
CA THR A 52 -10.96 -7.43 -0.86
C THR A 52 -10.76 -7.53 0.64
N ALA A 53 -10.95 -6.44 1.38
CA ALA A 53 -10.82 -6.41 2.83
C ALA A 53 -11.87 -7.29 3.51
N ALA A 54 -13.15 -7.18 3.11
CA ALA A 54 -14.24 -7.97 3.66
C ALA A 54 -14.06 -9.47 3.38
N GLY A 55 -13.60 -9.83 2.17
CA GLY A 55 -13.29 -11.21 1.82
C GLY A 55 -12.13 -11.79 2.65
N ALA A 56 -11.08 -11.01 2.89
CA ALA A 56 -9.96 -11.43 3.72
C ALA A 56 -10.37 -11.58 5.20
N GLU A 57 -11.20 -10.67 5.73
CA GLU A 57 -11.76 -10.75 7.08
C GLU A 57 -12.59 -12.04 7.25
N ALA A 58 -13.48 -12.33 6.33
CA ALA A 58 -14.29 -13.53 6.33
C ALA A 58 -13.46 -14.82 6.26
N GLN A 59 -12.37 -14.84 5.49
CA GLN A 59 -11.45 -15.98 5.44
C GLN A 59 -10.71 -16.20 6.77
N VAL A 60 -10.25 -15.13 7.42
CA VAL A 60 -9.61 -15.22 8.73
C VAL A 60 -10.61 -15.72 9.78
N ALA A 61 -11.82 -15.17 9.80
CA ALA A 61 -12.87 -15.60 10.71
C ALA A 61 -13.22 -17.09 10.50
N THR A 62 -13.40 -17.53 9.25
CA THR A 62 -13.66 -18.93 8.90
C THR A 62 -12.52 -19.85 9.36
N ALA A 63 -11.27 -19.43 9.18
CA ALA A 63 -10.11 -20.20 9.64
C ALA A 63 -10.08 -20.34 11.17
N LEU A 64 -10.42 -19.28 11.90
CA LEU A 64 -10.51 -19.29 13.36
C LEU A 64 -11.67 -20.17 13.86
N ASP A 65 -12.84 -20.08 13.22
CA ASP A 65 -13.97 -20.95 13.52
C ASP A 65 -13.63 -22.43 13.30
N SER A 66 -12.84 -22.74 12.26
CA SER A 66 -12.44 -24.12 11.93
C SER A 66 -11.60 -24.79 12.99
N ILE A 67 -10.94 -24.04 13.87
CA ILE A 67 -10.12 -24.54 14.98
C ILE A 67 -10.81 -24.47 16.35
N GLY A 68 -12.11 -24.12 16.38
CA GLY A 68 -12.93 -24.09 17.59
C GLY A 68 -13.00 -22.76 18.31
N ILE A 69 -12.57 -21.64 17.68
CA ILE A 69 -12.78 -20.32 18.25
C ILE A 69 -14.26 -19.93 18.07
N PRO A 70 -14.98 -19.53 19.13
CA PRO A 70 -16.41 -19.24 19.01
C PRO A 70 -16.73 -18.12 18.01
N PRO A 71 -17.80 -18.27 17.19
CA PRO A 71 -18.29 -17.21 16.31
C PRO A 71 -18.48 -15.89 17.05
N GLY A 72 -18.22 -14.77 16.40
CA GLY A 72 -18.23 -13.44 17.02
C GLY A 72 -16.94 -13.08 17.75
N ARG A 73 -16.13 -14.04 18.21
CA ARG A 73 -14.75 -13.80 18.64
C ARG A 73 -13.81 -13.92 17.44
N SER A 74 -14.00 -14.91 16.60
CA SER A 74 -13.29 -15.05 15.33
C SER A 74 -13.47 -13.81 14.45
N ASP A 75 -14.68 -13.27 14.35
CA ASP A 75 -14.96 -12.02 13.63
C ASP A 75 -14.19 -10.82 14.19
N ARG A 76 -14.14 -10.67 15.53
CA ARG A 76 -13.39 -9.59 16.17
C ARG A 76 -11.89 -9.72 15.97
N VAL A 77 -11.36 -10.92 16.16
CA VAL A 77 -9.93 -11.20 15.95
C VAL A 77 -9.59 -10.98 14.48
N GLY A 78 -10.42 -11.46 13.55
CA GLY A 78 -10.25 -11.25 12.12
C GLY A 78 -10.26 -9.77 11.76
N GLY A 79 -11.28 -9.03 12.18
CA GLY A 79 -11.39 -7.60 11.92
C GLY A 79 -10.28 -6.77 12.54
N ALA A 80 -9.89 -7.06 13.79
CA ALA A 80 -8.78 -6.37 14.46
C ALA A 80 -7.42 -6.71 13.81
N THR A 81 -7.22 -7.97 13.39
CA THR A 81 -6.01 -8.40 12.68
C THR A 81 -5.84 -7.65 11.37
N LEU A 82 -6.92 -7.53 10.57
CA LEU A 82 -6.89 -6.82 9.30
C LEU A 82 -6.72 -5.32 9.48
N ALA A 83 -7.40 -4.72 10.45
CA ALA A 83 -7.21 -3.31 10.78
C ALA A 83 -5.76 -3.03 11.18
N GLY A 84 -5.16 -3.86 12.03
CA GLY A 84 -3.76 -3.78 12.40
C GLY A 84 -2.82 -3.97 11.22
N ALA A 85 -3.08 -4.96 10.35
CA ALA A 85 -2.30 -5.19 9.14
C ALA A 85 -2.37 -4.00 8.17
N GLY A 86 -3.54 -3.41 7.99
CA GLY A 86 -3.75 -2.25 7.12
C GLY A 86 -2.99 -1.02 7.62
N ILE A 87 -3.12 -0.68 8.90
CA ILE A 87 -2.42 0.45 9.52
C ILE A 87 -0.91 0.20 9.53
N GLY A 88 -0.46 -0.96 10.01
CA GLY A 88 0.96 -1.31 10.06
C GLY A 88 1.60 -1.36 8.68
N GLY A 89 0.89 -1.91 7.68
CA GLY A 89 1.32 -1.95 6.29
C GLY A 89 1.47 -0.55 5.69
N ALA A 90 0.52 0.35 5.92
CA ALA A 90 0.59 1.73 5.45
C ALA A 90 1.78 2.47 6.07
N ILE A 91 1.95 2.36 7.39
CA ILE A 91 3.08 2.99 8.10
C ILE A 91 4.41 2.41 7.59
N GLY A 92 4.52 1.08 7.50
CA GLY A 92 5.72 0.43 7.01
C GLY A 92 6.08 0.85 5.59
N ALA A 93 5.09 0.89 4.69
CA ALA A 93 5.28 1.35 3.32
C ALA A 93 5.81 2.78 3.25
N THR A 94 5.23 3.70 4.01
CA THR A 94 5.66 5.12 3.99
C THR A 94 7.06 5.31 4.53
N ILE A 95 7.41 4.64 5.64
CA ILE A 95 8.73 4.74 6.26
C ILE A 95 9.83 4.24 5.32
N THR A 96 9.59 3.15 4.58
CA THR A 96 10.60 2.56 3.69
C THR A 96 10.62 3.19 2.30
N ALA A 97 9.44 3.57 1.76
CA ALA A 97 9.33 4.13 0.42
C ALA A 97 9.90 5.55 0.31
N ALA A 98 9.66 6.40 1.30
CA ALA A 98 10.06 7.81 1.21
C ALA A 98 11.58 8.01 1.03
N PRO A 99 12.47 7.41 1.85
CA PRO A 99 13.90 7.57 1.65
C PRO A 99 14.40 6.89 0.36
N ALA A 100 13.82 5.74 -0.01
CA ALA A 100 14.18 5.04 -1.25
C ALA A 100 13.75 5.83 -2.50
N ALA A 101 12.55 6.39 -2.49
CA ALA A 101 12.06 7.26 -3.57
C ALA A 101 12.89 8.54 -3.69
N ALA A 102 13.29 9.15 -2.57
CA ALA A 102 14.16 10.33 -2.58
C ALA A 102 15.53 10.02 -3.20
N ALA A 103 16.17 8.93 -2.78
CA ALA A 103 17.43 8.50 -3.36
C ALA A 103 17.30 8.18 -4.87
N GLY A 104 16.24 7.47 -5.26
CA GLY A 104 15.93 7.18 -6.66
C GLY A 104 15.68 8.43 -7.49
N ALA A 105 14.98 9.43 -6.94
CA ALA A 105 14.74 10.70 -7.60
C ALA A 105 16.05 11.49 -7.85
N VAL A 106 16.97 11.52 -6.89
CA VAL A 106 18.26 12.19 -7.05
C VAL A 106 19.08 11.52 -8.16
N VAL A 107 19.25 10.19 -8.08
CA VAL A 107 20.02 9.46 -9.09
C VAL A 107 19.36 9.54 -10.45
N GLY A 108 18.05 9.32 -10.54
CA GLY A 108 17.28 9.40 -11.78
C GLY A 108 17.31 10.81 -12.38
N GLY A 109 17.19 11.85 -11.55
CA GLY A 109 17.27 13.25 -11.97
C GLY A 109 18.63 13.62 -12.54
N LEU A 110 19.73 13.18 -11.90
CA LEU A 110 21.09 13.40 -12.40
C LEU A 110 21.31 12.71 -13.76
N VAL A 111 20.97 11.44 -13.86
CA VAL A 111 21.10 10.67 -15.11
C VAL A 111 20.21 11.23 -16.21
N GLY A 112 18.93 11.46 -15.92
CA GLY A 112 17.98 12.02 -16.88
C GLY A 112 18.36 13.43 -17.33
N GLY A 113 18.82 14.27 -16.40
CA GLY A 113 19.27 15.64 -16.69
C GLY A 113 20.50 15.65 -17.60
N THR A 114 21.49 14.79 -17.37
CA THR A 114 22.69 14.72 -18.24
C THR A 114 22.33 14.23 -19.62
N ILE A 115 21.52 13.18 -19.75
CA ILE A 115 21.07 12.65 -21.06
C ILE A 115 20.22 13.70 -21.78
N GLY A 116 19.25 14.32 -21.11
CA GLY A 116 18.38 15.35 -21.68
C GLY A 116 19.17 16.60 -22.11
N GLY A 117 20.18 16.99 -21.35
CA GLY A 117 21.05 18.13 -21.67
C GLY A 117 21.88 17.88 -22.92
N VAL A 118 22.50 16.71 -23.04
CA VAL A 118 23.27 16.32 -24.23
C VAL A 118 22.36 16.20 -25.45
N ALA A 119 21.21 15.56 -25.35
CA ALA A 119 20.24 15.44 -26.43
C ALA A 119 19.70 16.80 -26.85
N GLY A 120 19.33 17.68 -25.90
CA GLY A 120 18.87 19.04 -26.16
C GLY A 120 19.91 19.89 -26.87
N ALA A 121 21.20 19.82 -26.41
CA ALA A 121 22.29 20.51 -27.03
C ALA A 121 22.52 20.02 -28.49
N ALA A 122 22.46 18.73 -28.74
CA ALA A 122 22.59 18.16 -30.07
C ALA A 122 21.49 18.64 -31.03
N VAL A 123 20.23 18.69 -30.57
CA VAL A 123 19.12 19.24 -31.35
C VAL A 123 19.31 20.72 -31.60
N GLY A 124 19.80 21.49 -30.62
CA GLY A 124 20.05 22.91 -30.76
C GLY A 124 21.10 23.30 -31.80
N THR A 125 22.00 22.39 -32.18
CA THR A 125 23.02 22.65 -33.22
C THR A 125 22.45 22.79 -34.62
N VAL A 126 21.26 22.30 -34.88
CA VAL A 126 20.55 22.42 -36.17
C VAL A 126 19.72 23.67 -36.33
N VAL A 127 19.66 24.54 -35.29
CA VAL A 127 18.93 25.81 -35.34
C VAL A 127 19.75 26.91 -36.03
N THR A 128 19.07 27.88 -36.65
CA THR A 128 19.65 28.96 -37.46
C THR A 128 20.74 29.78 -36.78
N VAL A 129 20.78 29.79 -35.44
CA VAL A 129 21.86 30.41 -34.65
C VAL A 129 22.42 29.33 -33.71
N PRO A 130 23.43 28.56 -34.17
CA PRO A 130 23.87 27.31 -33.51
C PRO A 130 24.28 27.51 -32.03
N VAL A 131 24.98 28.56 -31.68
CA VAL A 131 25.44 28.77 -30.30
C VAL A 131 24.30 29.03 -29.33
N ILE A 132 23.33 29.87 -29.72
CA ILE A 132 22.17 30.21 -28.88
C ILE A 132 21.21 29.01 -28.83
N GLY A 133 21.00 28.36 -29.95
CA GLY A 133 20.14 27.17 -30.01
C GLY A 133 20.68 26.04 -29.13
N THR A 134 21.98 25.76 -29.15
CA THR A 134 22.64 24.72 -28.33
C THR A 134 22.50 25.02 -26.84
N ILE A 135 22.71 26.28 -26.41
CA ILE A 135 22.59 26.63 -24.99
C ILE A 135 21.15 26.54 -24.52
N THR A 136 20.20 27.12 -25.25
CA THR A 136 18.79 27.17 -24.82
C THR A 136 18.14 25.78 -24.83
N SER A 137 18.35 24.98 -25.86
CA SER A 137 17.79 23.62 -25.93
C SER A 137 18.53 22.64 -25.01
N GLY A 138 19.84 22.86 -24.75
CA GLY A 138 20.57 22.09 -23.76
C GLY A 138 20.03 22.32 -22.34
N VAL A 139 19.76 23.56 -21.94
CA VAL A 139 19.17 23.90 -20.64
C VAL A 139 17.75 23.33 -20.53
N ALA A 140 16.91 23.48 -21.57
CA ALA A 140 15.57 22.93 -21.55
C ALA A 140 15.58 21.41 -21.50
N GLY A 141 16.47 20.76 -22.28
CA GLY A 141 16.63 19.30 -22.29
C GLY A 141 17.08 18.77 -20.92
N THR A 142 18.02 19.49 -20.25
CA THR A 142 18.45 19.13 -18.89
C THR A 142 17.30 19.20 -17.91
N ALA A 143 16.47 20.25 -17.95
CA ALA A 143 15.36 20.42 -17.03
C ALA A 143 14.29 19.35 -17.22
N VAL A 144 13.90 19.07 -18.46
CA VAL A 144 12.91 18.04 -18.77
C VAL A 144 13.45 16.64 -18.45
N GLY A 145 14.70 16.36 -18.81
CA GLY A 145 15.34 15.09 -18.52
C GLY A 145 15.50 14.83 -17.04
N ALA A 146 15.88 15.88 -16.25
CA ALA A 146 15.98 15.76 -14.80
C ALA A 146 14.62 15.49 -14.16
N ALA A 147 13.56 16.17 -14.59
CA ALA A 147 12.22 15.96 -14.04
C ALA A 147 11.70 14.55 -14.35
N ALA A 148 11.83 14.09 -15.60
CA ALA A 148 11.38 12.75 -16.00
C ALA A 148 12.21 11.66 -15.32
N GLY A 149 13.54 11.84 -15.26
CA GLY A 149 14.45 10.90 -14.61
C GLY A 149 14.20 10.81 -13.10
N ALA A 150 13.95 11.95 -12.44
CA ALA A 150 13.62 11.97 -11.02
C ALA A 150 12.32 11.23 -10.73
N ALA A 151 11.28 11.44 -11.53
CA ALA A 151 9.99 10.75 -11.38
C ALA A 151 10.15 9.22 -11.58
N ALA A 152 10.86 8.81 -12.65
CA ALA A 152 11.11 7.40 -12.91
C ALA A 152 11.97 6.76 -11.82
N GLY A 153 13.04 7.42 -11.37
CA GLY A 153 13.92 6.93 -10.33
C GLY A 153 13.21 6.77 -8.99
N ALA A 154 12.37 7.74 -8.62
CA ALA A 154 11.53 7.66 -7.42
C ALA A 154 10.60 6.45 -7.47
N ALA A 155 9.94 6.21 -8.61
CA ALA A 155 9.04 5.08 -8.77
C ALA A 155 9.79 3.74 -8.71
N ILE A 156 10.92 3.63 -9.41
CA ILE A 156 11.71 2.38 -9.46
C ILE A 156 12.26 2.01 -8.09
N ALA A 157 12.77 2.97 -7.32
CA ALA A 157 13.34 2.70 -6.00
C ALA A 157 12.28 2.65 -4.91
N GLY A 158 11.27 3.51 -4.97
CA GLY A 158 10.24 3.65 -3.95
C GLY A 158 9.26 2.50 -3.91
N ALA A 159 8.81 2.00 -5.08
CA ALA A 159 7.79 0.96 -5.12
C ALA A 159 8.22 -0.36 -4.48
N PRO A 160 9.40 -0.92 -4.76
CA PRO A 160 9.84 -2.15 -4.08
C PRO A 160 10.03 -1.95 -2.58
N ALA A 161 10.55 -0.79 -2.16
CA ALA A 161 10.72 -0.46 -0.76
C ALA A 161 9.36 -0.34 -0.05
N ALA A 162 8.36 0.28 -0.70
CA ALA A 162 6.99 0.34 -0.19
C ALA A 162 6.40 -1.05 0.04
N LEU A 163 6.57 -1.96 -0.91
CA LEU A 163 6.08 -3.34 -0.78
C LEU A 163 6.75 -4.07 0.39
N ALA A 164 8.09 -3.97 0.50
CA ALA A 164 8.81 -4.58 1.61
C ALA A 164 8.36 -4.02 2.97
N GLY A 165 8.20 -2.70 3.07
CA GLY A 165 7.71 -2.04 4.27
C GLY A 165 6.27 -2.39 4.60
N ALA A 166 5.41 -2.51 3.59
CA ALA A 166 4.03 -2.94 3.78
C ALA A 166 3.93 -4.36 4.33
N VAL A 167 4.75 -5.28 3.84
CA VAL A 167 4.79 -6.66 4.34
C VAL A 167 5.25 -6.70 5.78
N ILE A 168 6.37 -6.05 6.11
CA ILE A 168 6.92 -6.05 7.47
C ILE A 168 5.96 -5.33 8.44
N GLY A 169 5.51 -4.13 8.08
CA GLY A 169 4.60 -3.35 8.91
C GLY A 169 3.24 -4.02 9.06
N GLY A 170 2.74 -4.64 7.98
CA GLY A 170 1.49 -5.39 7.97
C GLY A 170 1.53 -6.61 8.87
N THR A 171 2.60 -7.39 8.86
CA THR A 171 2.72 -8.57 9.74
C THR A 171 2.82 -8.20 11.22
N VAL A 172 3.57 -7.15 11.54
CA VAL A 172 3.65 -6.63 12.92
C VAL A 172 2.30 -6.08 13.37
N GLY A 173 1.66 -5.26 12.51
CA GLY A 173 0.35 -4.67 12.78
C GLY A 173 -0.75 -5.73 12.94
N ALA A 174 -0.73 -6.79 12.11
CA ALA A 174 -1.64 -7.92 12.24
C ALA A 174 -1.49 -8.63 13.59
N GLY A 175 -0.26 -8.85 14.04
CA GLY A 175 0.02 -9.44 15.36
C GLY A 175 -0.55 -8.62 16.51
N PHE A 176 -0.36 -7.31 16.49
CA PHE A 176 -0.96 -6.40 17.46
C PHE A 176 -2.49 -6.40 17.39
N GLY A 177 -3.05 -6.32 16.17
CA GLY A 177 -4.50 -6.36 15.94
C GLY A 177 -5.13 -7.65 16.48
N ALA A 178 -4.51 -8.80 16.21
CA ALA A 178 -4.96 -10.08 16.73
C ALA A 178 -4.95 -10.12 18.26
N ALA A 179 -3.89 -9.63 18.90
CA ALA A 179 -3.79 -9.56 20.35
C ALA A 179 -4.90 -8.68 20.97
N VAL A 180 -5.16 -7.52 20.36
CA VAL A 180 -6.25 -6.63 20.79
C VAL A 180 -7.61 -7.31 20.58
N GLY A 181 -7.84 -7.97 19.44
CA GLY A 181 -9.08 -8.68 19.14
C GLY A 181 -9.38 -9.81 20.13
N VAL A 182 -8.36 -10.51 20.61
CA VAL A 182 -8.49 -11.57 21.63
C VAL A 182 -8.87 -11.00 22.99
N ASP A 183 -8.33 -9.84 23.38
CA ASP A 183 -8.58 -9.21 24.68
C ASP A 183 -9.90 -8.43 24.76
N GLN A 184 -10.55 -8.15 23.65
CA GLN A 184 -11.87 -7.49 23.61
C GLN A 184 -12.94 -8.37 24.25
N ARG A 185 -13.56 -7.88 25.33
CA ARG A 185 -14.60 -8.55 26.11
C ARG A 185 -15.99 -8.22 25.60
#